data_358dc6d38384c22b17b45a39d3e07699
#
_entry.id   358dc6d38384c22b17b45a39d3e07699
#
_cell.length_a   1.000
_cell.length_b   1.000
_cell.length_c   1.000
_cell.angle_alpha   90.00
_cell.angle_beta   90.00
_cell.angle_gamma   90.00
#
_symmetry.space_group_name_H-M   'P 1'
#
loop_
_entity.id
_entity.type
_entity.pdbx_description
1 polymer ?
#
loop_
_entity_poly.entity_id
_entity_poly.type
_entity_poly.pdbx_seq_one_letter_code
_entity_poly.pdbx_strand_id
1 'polypeptide(L)'
;MKKVWIFLCIMILALNVTAKETIVVLNPQGPSHSGTPQLMAMVDEANKQQNKYQFVIEFKPGAFESIALKELTDSNQTKISTMTNAAIEGFDRGLVNESDLIPVFSQGDSCWAVIGVTKTNNGLESFKSLNELVVGGPAIGGATHLAALEIGRRYNIPVRYIVYKSNYDAFINMVADSSINFIFERVKNYESFKDKNKNMHMLAMSCPTRHPQVAAIKTLHEYGIDSPFIWQQIVTSKNMSEAKVKELNGIFSLATKTIGLKKIQELSDQTPPIFNGISSSTHYQQSLLKLKAYRAKFKNEIEASK
;
A
#
# COMPACT_ATOMS: atom_id res chain seq x y z
N MET A 1 -21.93 -60.23 23.70
CA MET A 1 -20.59 -59.55 23.63
C MET A 1 -20.22 -58.93 22.27
N LYS A 2 -21.07 -59.00 21.23
CA LYS A 2 -20.79 -58.45 19.87
C LYS A 2 -21.22 -56.97 19.68
N LYS A 3 -21.99 -56.38 20.57
CA LYS A 3 -22.50 -54.99 20.42
C LYS A 3 -21.60 -53.88 21.01
N VAL A 4 -20.62 -54.21 21.86
CA VAL A 4 -19.74 -53.25 22.51
C VAL A 4 -18.59 -52.82 21.60
N TRP A 5 -18.17 -53.66 20.65
CA TRP A 5 -17.03 -53.34 19.75
C TRP A 5 -17.39 -52.35 18.62
N ILE A 6 -18.64 -52.24 18.24
CA ILE A 6 -19.08 -51.32 17.17
C ILE A 6 -19.09 -49.87 17.70
N PHE A 7 -19.36 -49.65 18.98
CA PHE A 7 -19.34 -48.30 19.57
C PHE A 7 -17.92 -47.73 19.77
N LEU A 8 -16.93 -48.62 19.99
CA LEU A 8 -15.51 -48.17 20.17
C LEU A 8 -14.86 -47.78 18.84
N CYS A 9 -15.21 -48.40 17.73
CA CYS A 9 -14.69 -48.01 16.39
C CYS A 9 -15.28 -46.72 15.86
N ILE A 10 -16.51 -46.33 16.23
CA ILE A 10 -17.11 -45.06 15.81
C ILE A 10 -16.51 -43.89 16.62
N MET A 11 -16.02 -44.11 17.84
CA MET A 11 -15.42 -43.07 18.69
C MET A 11 -13.99 -42.69 18.26
N ILE A 12 -13.28 -43.57 17.52
CA ILE A 12 -11.91 -43.35 17.04
C ILE A 12 -11.88 -42.55 15.73
N LEU A 13 -12.98 -42.53 14.96
CA LEU A 13 -13.08 -41.77 13.70
C LEU A 13 -13.45 -40.30 13.86
N ALA A 14 -13.73 -39.82 15.08
CA ALA A 14 -14.27 -38.49 15.32
C ALA A 14 -13.23 -37.42 15.76
N LEU A 15 -11.93 -37.71 15.82
CA LEU A 15 -10.97 -36.80 16.48
C LEU A 15 -9.72 -36.46 15.66
N ASN A 16 -9.86 -36.26 14.36
CA ASN A 16 -8.81 -35.57 13.60
C ASN A 16 -9.28 -34.18 13.11
N VAL A 17 -9.91 -33.40 13.98
CA VAL A 17 -9.95 -31.96 13.77
C VAL A 17 -8.60 -31.41 14.21
N THR A 18 -7.63 -31.42 13.32
CA THR A 18 -6.39 -30.69 13.56
C THR A 18 -6.75 -29.21 13.70
N ALA A 19 -6.50 -28.66 14.89
CA ALA A 19 -6.65 -27.22 15.11
C ALA A 19 -5.81 -26.48 14.06
N LYS A 20 -6.41 -25.47 13.42
CA LYS A 20 -5.70 -24.64 12.45
C LYS A 20 -4.54 -23.92 13.16
N GLU A 21 -3.37 -23.86 12.52
CA GLU A 21 -2.27 -23.02 12.98
C GLU A 21 -2.67 -21.56 12.80
N THR A 22 -2.64 -20.76 13.88
CA THR A 22 -2.93 -19.33 13.80
C THR A 22 -1.72 -18.58 13.25
N ILE A 23 -1.93 -17.79 12.18
CA ILE A 23 -0.95 -16.86 11.64
C ILE A 23 -1.46 -15.44 11.84
N VAL A 24 -0.71 -14.66 12.62
CA VAL A 24 -1.04 -13.24 12.84
C VAL A 24 -0.58 -12.43 11.63
N VAL A 25 -1.50 -11.63 11.08
CA VAL A 25 -1.27 -10.68 10.01
C VAL A 25 -1.22 -9.29 10.63
N LEU A 26 0.00 -8.80 10.87
CA LEU A 26 0.19 -7.46 11.42
C LEU A 26 -0.14 -6.42 10.34
N ASN A 27 -1.00 -5.47 10.66
CA ASN A 27 -1.27 -4.33 9.80
C ASN A 27 -0.77 -3.05 10.46
N PRO A 28 0.35 -2.46 9.96
CA PRO A 28 0.92 -1.22 10.50
C PRO A 28 0.10 0.02 10.17
N GLN A 29 -0.92 -0.10 9.33
CA GLN A 29 -1.88 0.95 9.06
C GLN A 29 -3.13 0.75 9.93
N GLY A 30 -3.84 1.85 10.18
CA GLY A 30 -5.11 1.77 10.91
C GLY A 30 -6.24 1.12 10.08
N PRO A 31 -7.38 0.78 10.71
CA PRO A 31 -8.53 0.16 10.04
C PRO A 31 -9.09 0.98 8.88
N SER A 32 -8.98 2.31 8.94
CA SER A 32 -9.43 3.25 7.90
C SER A 32 -8.44 3.41 6.73
N HIS A 33 -7.26 2.81 6.81
CA HIS A 33 -6.28 2.90 5.73
C HIS A 33 -6.82 2.27 4.44
N SER A 34 -6.51 2.91 3.36
CA SER A 34 -7.03 2.59 2.03
C SER A 34 -6.72 1.18 1.51
N GLY A 35 -5.62 0.56 1.93
CA GLY A 35 -5.28 -0.84 1.59
C GLY A 35 -5.93 -1.88 2.49
N THR A 36 -6.51 -1.47 3.63
CA THR A 36 -7.10 -2.39 4.60
C THR A 36 -8.28 -3.21 4.05
N PRO A 37 -9.23 -2.65 3.25
CA PRO A 37 -10.31 -3.44 2.67
C PRO A 37 -9.83 -4.57 1.76
N GLN A 38 -8.78 -4.36 0.98
CA GLN A 38 -8.18 -5.43 0.18
C GLN A 38 -7.54 -6.50 1.05
N LEU A 39 -6.76 -6.11 2.07
CA LEU A 39 -6.15 -7.06 3.00
C LEU A 39 -7.21 -7.92 3.68
N MET A 40 -8.29 -7.32 4.19
CA MET A 40 -9.39 -8.03 4.83
C MET A 40 -10.04 -9.05 3.87
N ALA A 41 -10.36 -8.63 2.65
CA ALA A 41 -10.93 -9.51 1.65
C ALA A 41 -10.00 -10.68 1.30
N MET A 42 -8.68 -10.43 1.19
CA MET A 42 -7.69 -11.48 0.93
C MET A 42 -7.56 -12.46 2.10
N VAL A 43 -7.55 -11.97 3.34
CA VAL A 43 -7.49 -12.81 4.54
C VAL A 43 -8.74 -13.65 4.69
N ASP A 44 -9.92 -13.05 4.49
CA ASP A 44 -11.20 -13.78 4.54
C ASP A 44 -11.25 -14.89 3.48
N GLU A 45 -10.83 -14.60 2.26
CA GLU A 45 -10.82 -15.58 1.19
C GLU A 45 -9.77 -16.68 1.43
N ALA A 46 -8.59 -16.32 1.91
CA ALA A 46 -7.55 -17.27 2.30
C ALA A 46 -8.04 -18.23 3.40
N ASN A 47 -8.77 -17.72 4.39
CA ASN A 47 -9.35 -18.53 5.47
C ASN A 47 -10.42 -19.52 4.99
N LYS A 48 -11.15 -19.20 3.90
CA LYS A 48 -12.15 -20.07 3.29
C LYS A 48 -11.55 -21.19 2.44
N GLN A 49 -10.46 -20.90 1.74
CA GLN A 49 -9.89 -21.79 0.71
C GLN A 49 -9.02 -22.93 1.24
N GLN A 50 -8.64 -22.88 2.52
CA GLN A 50 -7.79 -23.90 3.13
C GLN A 50 -8.13 -24.14 4.61
N ASN A 51 -7.71 -25.28 5.16
CA ASN A 51 -8.01 -25.71 6.51
C ASN A 51 -6.78 -25.78 7.43
N LYS A 52 -5.60 -25.46 6.91
CA LYS A 52 -4.32 -25.57 7.65
C LYS A 52 -4.07 -24.38 8.56
N TYR A 53 -4.46 -23.17 8.11
CA TYR A 53 -4.20 -21.91 8.81
C TYR A 53 -5.47 -21.15 9.15
N GLN A 54 -5.39 -20.38 10.23
CA GLN A 54 -6.33 -19.33 10.59
C GLN A 54 -5.56 -18.01 10.59
N PHE A 55 -5.77 -17.16 9.58
CA PHE A 55 -5.20 -15.83 9.51
C PHE A 55 -6.05 -14.85 10.34
N VAL A 56 -5.39 -14.08 11.22
CA VAL A 56 -6.04 -13.09 12.10
C VAL A 56 -5.31 -11.76 11.95
N ILE A 57 -6.05 -10.69 11.64
CA ILE A 57 -5.47 -9.35 11.47
C ILE A 57 -5.36 -8.67 12.83
N GLU A 58 -4.15 -8.16 13.14
CA GLU A 58 -3.89 -7.25 14.26
C GLU A 58 -3.38 -5.90 13.75
N PHE A 59 -3.98 -4.81 14.22
CA PHE A 59 -3.55 -3.47 13.87
C PHE A 59 -2.45 -2.97 14.81
N LYS A 60 -1.30 -2.59 14.25
CA LYS A 60 -0.10 -2.13 15.00
C LYS A 60 0.44 -0.84 14.36
N PRO A 61 -0.31 0.27 14.36
CA PRO A 61 0.11 1.51 13.71
C PRO A 61 1.23 2.21 14.48
N GLY A 62 2.06 2.95 13.74
CA GLY A 62 3.02 3.90 14.30
C GLY A 62 4.44 3.74 13.81
N ALA A 63 5.26 4.74 14.12
CA ALA A 63 6.70 4.82 13.86
C ALA A 63 7.09 4.38 12.44
N PHE A 64 6.41 4.91 11.41
CA PHE A 64 6.70 4.53 10.00
C PHE A 64 6.63 3.01 9.76
N GLU A 65 5.57 2.38 10.28
CA GLU A 65 5.35 0.92 10.23
C GLU A 65 6.32 0.09 11.10
N SER A 66 7.33 0.72 11.70
CA SER A 66 8.41 0.01 12.42
C SER A 66 7.91 -0.75 13.65
N ILE A 67 6.79 -0.35 14.28
CA ILE A 67 6.24 -1.09 15.43
C ILE A 67 5.84 -2.51 15.00
N ALA A 68 5.07 -2.63 13.91
CA ALA A 68 4.63 -3.93 13.40
C ALA A 68 5.82 -4.74 12.84
N LEU A 69 6.71 -4.09 12.08
CA LEU A 69 7.85 -4.76 11.46
C LEU A 69 8.87 -5.23 12.51
N LYS A 70 9.08 -4.48 13.58
CA LYS A 70 9.93 -4.92 14.70
C LYS A 70 9.30 -6.10 15.44
N GLU A 71 8.01 -6.06 15.76
CA GLU A 71 7.29 -7.19 16.34
C GLU A 71 7.40 -8.44 15.44
N LEU A 72 7.34 -8.26 14.11
CA LEU A 72 7.49 -9.34 13.15
C LEU A 72 8.88 -10.00 13.23
N THR A 73 9.95 -9.20 13.33
CA THR A 73 11.33 -9.69 13.35
C THR A 73 11.76 -10.27 14.70
N ASP A 74 11.22 -9.73 15.80
CA ASP A 74 11.56 -10.14 17.16
C ASP A 74 10.73 -11.37 17.64
N SER A 75 9.69 -11.75 16.90
CA SER A 75 8.78 -12.84 17.29
C SER A 75 9.31 -14.23 16.90
N ASN A 76 9.13 -15.18 17.81
CA ASN A 76 9.32 -16.61 17.52
C ASN A 76 8.05 -17.28 16.94
N GLN A 77 6.93 -16.55 16.84
CA GLN A 77 5.70 -17.05 16.27
C GLN A 77 5.67 -16.83 14.76
N THR A 78 4.93 -17.66 14.03
CA THR A 78 4.68 -17.45 12.60
C THR A 78 3.80 -16.21 12.42
N LYS A 79 4.41 -15.11 11.96
CA LYS A 79 3.71 -13.86 11.68
C LYS A 79 4.05 -13.37 10.28
N ILE A 80 3.15 -12.62 9.70
CA ILE A 80 3.36 -11.83 8.49
C ILE A 80 2.89 -10.40 8.75
N SER A 81 3.38 -9.45 7.99
CA SER A 81 2.96 -8.04 8.11
C SER A 81 2.71 -7.45 6.74
N THR A 82 1.73 -6.57 6.63
CA THR A 82 1.72 -5.65 5.48
C THR A 82 2.83 -4.62 5.66
N MET A 83 3.33 -4.12 4.54
CA MET A 83 4.36 -3.08 4.48
C MET A 83 4.12 -2.21 3.25
N THR A 84 4.30 -0.90 3.40
CA THR A 84 4.24 0.05 2.28
C THR A 84 5.57 0.78 2.09
N ASN A 85 5.62 1.67 1.11
CA ASN A 85 6.75 2.56 0.92
C ASN A 85 7.03 3.50 2.13
N ALA A 86 6.12 3.62 3.11
CA ALA A 86 6.36 4.39 4.33
C ALA A 86 7.44 3.75 5.22
N ALA A 87 7.61 2.44 5.16
CA ALA A 87 8.61 1.71 5.94
C ALA A 87 10.06 2.16 5.67
N ILE A 88 10.33 2.76 4.50
CA ILE A 88 11.68 3.23 4.13
C ILE A 88 12.23 4.23 5.17
N GLU A 89 11.38 5.07 5.75
CA GLU A 89 11.80 6.02 6.79
C GLU A 89 12.22 5.29 8.08
N GLY A 90 11.53 4.18 8.40
CA GLY A 90 11.93 3.30 9.52
C GLY A 90 13.28 2.63 9.29
N PHE A 91 13.56 2.23 8.04
CA PHE A 91 14.85 1.65 7.64
C PHE A 91 15.98 2.71 7.73
N ASP A 92 15.77 3.90 7.18
CA ASP A 92 16.75 5.00 7.20
C ASP A 92 17.08 5.46 8.63
N ARG A 93 16.13 5.36 9.55
CA ARG A 93 16.32 5.66 10.98
C ARG A 93 16.90 4.49 11.79
N GLY A 94 17.14 3.34 11.18
CA GLY A 94 17.63 2.16 11.87
C GLY A 94 16.64 1.54 12.87
N LEU A 95 15.33 1.83 12.75
CA LEU A 95 14.30 1.29 13.64
C LEU A 95 14.01 -0.19 13.32
N VAL A 96 14.15 -0.59 12.07
CA VAL A 96 14.07 -1.96 11.57
C VAL A 96 15.13 -2.14 10.50
N ASN A 97 15.73 -3.32 10.45
CA ASN A 97 16.66 -3.63 9.39
C ASN A 97 15.92 -4.29 8.20
N GLU A 98 16.01 -3.66 7.04
CA GLU A 98 15.38 -4.17 5.81
C GLU A 98 15.80 -5.61 5.49
N SER A 99 17.09 -5.96 5.73
CA SER A 99 17.63 -7.30 5.46
C SER A 99 17.03 -8.42 6.35
N ASP A 100 16.26 -8.04 7.38
CA ASP A 100 15.57 -8.99 8.25
C ASP A 100 14.16 -9.35 7.72
N LEU A 101 13.74 -8.73 6.59
CA LEU A 101 12.45 -8.92 5.98
C LEU A 101 12.56 -9.63 4.63
N ILE A 102 11.65 -10.55 4.37
CA ILE A 102 11.49 -11.20 3.07
C ILE A 102 10.04 -11.04 2.56
N PRO A 103 9.85 -10.84 1.24
CA PRO A 103 8.53 -10.69 0.67
C PRO A 103 7.80 -12.03 0.60
N VAL A 104 6.54 -12.04 1.04
CA VAL A 104 5.61 -13.18 0.91
C VAL A 104 4.70 -12.98 -0.30
N PHE A 105 4.05 -11.83 -0.38
CA PHE A 105 3.08 -11.56 -1.44
C PHE A 105 2.99 -10.06 -1.75
N SER A 106 2.93 -9.70 -3.04
CA SER A 106 2.70 -8.32 -3.45
C SER A 106 1.22 -8.03 -3.66
N GLN A 107 0.70 -7.07 -2.90
CA GLN A 107 -0.65 -6.54 -3.09
C GLN A 107 -0.73 -5.57 -4.28
N GLY A 108 0.41 -5.13 -4.80
CA GLY A 108 0.55 -4.34 -6.02
C GLY A 108 0.84 -2.87 -5.80
N ASP A 109 0.86 -2.16 -6.93
CA ASP A 109 1.03 -0.71 -6.98
C ASP A 109 -0.34 -0.02 -6.95
N SER A 110 -0.45 1.03 -6.15
CA SER A 110 -1.65 1.86 -6.09
C SER A 110 -1.65 2.89 -7.22
N CYS A 111 -2.80 3.05 -7.84
CA CYS A 111 -3.06 4.04 -8.87
C CYS A 111 -3.85 5.22 -8.29
N TRP A 112 -3.16 6.29 -7.93
CA TRP A 112 -3.75 7.41 -7.24
C TRP A 112 -3.86 8.63 -8.14
N ALA A 113 -4.91 9.44 -7.92
CA ALA A 113 -5.10 10.70 -8.57
C ALA A 113 -4.14 11.75 -8.01
N VAL A 114 -3.50 12.48 -8.88
CA VAL A 114 -2.84 13.77 -8.58
C VAL A 114 -3.93 14.82 -8.57
N ILE A 115 -4.25 15.33 -7.40
CA ILE A 115 -5.27 16.35 -7.21
C ILE A 115 -4.59 17.68 -6.90
N GLY A 116 -4.99 18.72 -7.61
CA GLY A 116 -4.51 20.07 -7.42
C GLY A 116 -5.63 21.06 -7.23
N VAL A 117 -5.40 22.09 -6.41
CA VAL A 117 -6.24 23.29 -6.34
C VAL A 117 -5.66 24.33 -7.27
N THR A 118 -6.28 24.51 -8.43
CA THR A 118 -5.79 25.37 -9.52
C THR A 118 -6.93 26.14 -10.17
N LYS A 119 -6.63 27.31 -10.76
CA LYS A 119 -7.63 28.16 -11.42
C LYS A 119 -8.20 27.53 -12.70
N THR A 120 -7.45 26.64 -13.33
CA THR A 120 -7.80 26.00 -14.60
C THR A 120 -7.55 24.50 -14.50
N ASN A 121 -8.24 23.72 -15.33
CA ASN A 121 -8.04 22.27 -15.45
C ASN A 121 -7.37 21.90 -16.79
N ASN A 122 -6.07 22.17 -16.88
CA ASN A 122 -5.23 21.82 -18.02
C ASN A 122 -4.26 20.66 -17.70
N GLY A 123 -4.69 19.71 -16.88
CA GLY A 123 -3.82 18.66 -16.35
C GLY A 123 -2.69 19.26 -15.52
N LEU A 124 -1.51 18.64 -15.52
CA LEU A 124 -0.35 19.12 -14.73
C LEU A 124 0.13 20.52 -15.15
N GLU A 125 -0.14 20.96 -16.36
CA GLU A 125 0.20 22.33 -16.80
C GLU A 125 -0.48 23.41 -15.96
N SER A 126 -1.60 23.09 -15.29
CA SER A 126 -2.29 23.99 -14.37
C SER A 126 -1.42 24.44 -13.19
N PHE A 127 -0.44 23.63 -12.80
CA PHE A 127 0.50 23.98 -11.73
C PHE A 127 1.40 25.17 -12.07
N LYS A 128 1.66 25.45 -13.37
CA LYS A 128 2.45 26.61 -13.79
C LYS A 128 1.90 27.95 -13.30
N SER A 129 0.62 28.00 -12.94
CA SER A 129 -0.02 29.20 -12.38
C SER A 129 0.21 29.38 -10.88
N LEU A 130 0.84 28.42 -10.22
CA LEU A 130 1.13 28.45 -8.79
C LEU A 130 2.51 29.00 -8.50
N ASN A 131 2.64 29.77 -7.43
CA ASN A 131 3.95 30.24 -6.94
C ASN A 131 4.66 29.16 -6.10
N GLU A 132 3.90 28.22 -5.52
CA GLU A 132 4.39 27.15 -4.65
C GLU A 132 3.46 25.93 -4.73
N LEU A 133 4.00 24.73 -4.71
CA LEU A 133 3.26 23.49 -4.44
C LEU A 133 3.24 23.24 -2.92
N VAL A 134 2.10 23.46 -2.29
CA VAL A 134 1.88 23.13 -0.89
C VAL A 134 1.28 21.73 -0.82
N VAL A 135 2.08 20.78 -0.37
CA VAL A 135 1.80 19.35 -0.44
C VAL A 135 1.46 18.80 0.93
N GLY A 136 0.38 18.04 1.04
CA GLY A 136 0.01 17.34 2.26
C GLY A 136 0.23 15.83 2.16
N GLY A 137 0.69 15.20 3.25
CA GLY A 137 0.80 13.74 3.30
C GLY A 137 1.49 13.21 4.56
N PRO A 138 1.57 11.87 4.74
CA PRO A 138 1.98 11.29 6.02
C PRO A 138 3.49 11.25 6.25
N ALA A 139 4.33 11.37 5.21
CA ALA A 139 5.76 11.17 5.37
C ALA A 139 6.59 12.09 4.47
N ILE A 140 7.55 12.79 5.07
CA ILE A 140 8.61 13.50 4.34
C ILE A 140 9.47 12.43 3.63
N GLY A 141 9.75 12.63 2.33
CA GLY A 141 10.44 11.63 1.51
C GLY A 141 9.60 10.40 1.16
N GLY A 142 8.29 10.40 1.47
CA GLY A 142 7.34 9.41 0.97
C GLY A 142 6.92 9.68 -0.49
N ALA A 143 6.13 8.77 -1.08
CA ALA A 143 5.80 8.82 -2.52
C ALA A 143 5.13 10.14 -2.95
N THR A 144 4.19 10.66 -2.14
CA THR A 144 3.52 11.95 -2.42
C THR A 144 4.53 13.10 -2.45
N HIS A 145 5.43 13.16 -1.46
CA HIS A 145 6.47 14.19 -1.40
C HIS A 145 7.41 14.11 -2.60
N LEU A 146 7.94 12.92 -2.89
CA LEU A 146 8.87 12.70 -4.01
C LEU A 146 8.25 13.04 -5.37
N ALA A 147 6.97 12.70 -5.57
CA ALA A 147 6.27 13.06 -6.79
C ALA A 147 6.08 14.58 -6.92
N ALA A 148 5.76 15.25 -5.81
CA ALA A 148 5.65 16.71 -5.80
C ALA A 148 6.99 17.39 -6.10
N LEU A 149 8.11 16.89 -5.54
CA LEU A 149 9.45 17.37 -5.85
C LEU A 149 9.78 17.19 -7.34
N GLU A 150 9.42 16.05 -7.94
CA GLU A 150 9.62 15.83 -9.39
C GLU A 150 8.78 16.78 -10.24
N ILE A 151 7.52 17.02 -9.87
CA ILE A 151 6.63 17.98 -10.54
C ILE A 151 7.15 19.41 -10.35
N GLY A 152 7.51 19.78 -9.11
CA GLY A 152 8.08 21.08 -8.80
C GLY A 152 9.33 21.37 -9.62
N ARG A 153 10.25 20.41 -9.71
CA ARG A 153 11.46 20.51 -10.53
C ARG A 153 11.14 20.69 -12.02
N ARG A 154 10.18 19.89 -12.56
CA ARG A 154 9.80 19.96 -13.96
C ARG A 154 9.22 21.30 -14.35
N TYR A 155 8.43 21.90 -13.49
CA TYR A 155 7.77 23.19 -13.75
C TYR A 155 8.48 24.38 -13.11
N ASN A 156 9.61 24.17 -12.46
CA ASN A 156 10.38 25.18 -11.71
C ASN A 156 9.51 25.89 -10.65
N ILE A 157 8.79 25.11 -9.85
CA ILE A 157 7.92 25.57 -8.78
C ILE A 157 8.46 25.06 -7.44
N PRO A 158 8.68 25.90 -6.43
CA PRO A 158 9.11 25.47 -5.12
C PRO A 158 8.04 24.57 -4.46
N VAL A 159 8.50 23.61 -3.64
CA VAL A 159 7.65 22.65 -2.96
C VAL A 159 7.78 22.82 -1.46
N ARG A 160 6.65 22.98 -0.78
CA ARG A 160 6.57 22.99 0.68
C ARG A 160 5.70 21.80 1.14
N TYR A 161 6.25 20.98 2.04
CA TYR A 161 5.57 19.78 2.53
C TYR A 161 5.01 19.98 3.94
N ILE A 162 3.76 19.57 4.15
CA ILE A 162 3.08 19.61 5.46
C ILE A 162 2.72 18.18 5.85
N VAL A 163 3.19 17.76 7.04
CA VAL A 163 2.94 16.40 7.53
C VAL A 163 1.54 16.30 8.13
N TYR A 164 0.80 15.28 7.68
CA TYR A 164 -0.52 14.89 8.18
C TYR A 164 -0.49 13.43 8.66
N LYS A 165 -1.49 13.01 9.43
CA LYS A 165 -1.61 11.60 9.86
C LYS A 165 -1.82 10.63 8.69
N SER A 166 -2.52 11.10 7.64
CA SER A 166 -2.80 10.34 6.42
C SER A 166 -2.95 11.26 5.20
N ASN A 167 -2.91 10.69 4.00
CA ASN A 167 -3.27 11.46 2.80
C ASN A 167 -4.72 11.93 2.86
N TYR A 168 -5.63 11.13 3.42
CA TYR A 168 -7.04 11.51 3.55
C TYR A 168 -7.23 12.73 4.47
N ASP A 169 -6.51 12.84 5.59
CA ASP A 169 -6.58 14.02 6.46
C ASP A 169 -6.10 15.29 5.72
N ALA A 170 -5.01 15.17 4.95
CA ALA A 170 -4.53 16.26 4.11
C ALA A 170 -5.55 16.61 3.01
N PHE A 171 -6.21 15.62 2.41
CA PHE A 171 -7.25 15.83 1.40
C PHE A 171 -8.47 16.59 1.96
N ILE A 172 -8.94 16.24 3.16
CA ILE A 172 -10.04 16.96 3.81
C ILE A 172 -9.66 18.41 4.07
N ASN A 173 -8.42 18.70 4.47
CA ASN A 173 -7.93 20.07 4.59
C ASN A 173 -7.91 20.81 3.24
N MET A 174 -7.45 20.17 2.16
CA MET A 174 -7.49 20.74 0.81
C MET A 174 -8.93 21.11 0.40
N VAL A 175 -9.89 20.24 0.72
CA VAL A 175 -11.31 20.48 0.42
C VAL A 175 -11.86 21.68 1.22
N ALA A 176 -11.45 21.80 2.50
CA ALA A 176 -12.02 22.78 3.42
C ALA A 176 -11.54 24.21 3.18
N ASP A 177 -10.22 24.42 2.99
CA ASP A 177 -9.63 25.76 2.99
C ASP A 177 -8.58 26.01 1.90
N SER A 178 -8.26 25.00 1.10
CA SER A 178 -7.25 25.09 0.04
C SER A 178 -5.83 25.48 0.53
N SER A 179 -5.54 25.31 1.82
CA SER A 179 -4.20 25.53 2.39
C SER A 179 -3.15 24.59 1.81
N ILE A 180 -3.62 23.44 1.31
CA ILE A 180 -2.88 22.49 0.49
C ILE A 180 -3.39 22.60 -0.93
N ASN A 181 -2.49 22.68 -1.90
CA ASN A 181 -2.86 22.75 -3.32
C ASN A 181 -2.37 21.55 -4.15
N PHE A 182 -1.77 20.55 -3.51
CA PHE A 182 -1.33 19.31 -4.14
C PHE A 182 -1.49 18.12 -3.19
N ILE A 183 -2.07 17.01 -3.69
CA ILE A 183 -2.11 15.75 -2.96
C ILE A 183 -2.23 14.56 -3.90
N PHE A 184 -1.80 13.39 -3.43
CA PHE A 184 -2.22 12.10 -3.96
C PHE A 184 -3.42 11.57 -3.17
N GLU A 185 -4.51 11.26 -3.89
CA GLU A 185 -5.69 10.67 -3.26
C GLU A 185 -6.41 9.71 -4.24
N ARG A 186 -7.34 8.93 -3.73
CA ARG A 186 -8.13 8.00 -4.51
C ARG A 186 -9.14 8.69 -5.40
N VAL A 187 -9.37 8.12 -6.58
CA VAL A 187 -10.42 8.57 -7.50
C VAL A 187 -11.77 8.65 -6.79
N LYS A 188 -12.15 7.63 -6.01
CA LYS A 188 -13.42 7.60 -5.27
C LYS A 188 -13.56 8.76 -4.29
N ASN A 189 -12.51 9.10 -3.56
CA ASN A 189 -12.55 10.21 -2.61
C ASN A 189 -12.67 11.56 -3.34
N TYR A 190 -11.89 11.75 -4.42
CA TYR A 190 -12.06 12.93 -5.28
C TYR A 190 -13.49 13.08 -5.79
N GLU A 191 -14.07 12.03 -6.37
CA GLU A 191 -15.44 12.05 -6.90
C GLU A 191 -16.48 12.40 -5.83
N SER A 192 -16.28 11.98 -4.58
CA SER A 192 -17.18 12.28 -3.47
C SER A 192 -17.14 13.74 -2.99
N PHE A 193 -16.04 14.46 -3.28
CA PHE A 193 -15.82 15.82 -2.74
C PHE A 193 -15.56 16.89 -3.82
N LYS A 194 -15.47 16.55 -5.11
CA LYS A 194 -15.12 17.48 -6.19
C LYS A 194 -16.02 18.73 -6.24
N ASP A 195 -17.28 18.60 -5.87
CA ASP A 195 -18.23 19.69 -5.91
C ASP A 195 -18.13 20.64 -4.69
N LYS A 196 -17.35 20.26 -3.67
CA LYS A 196 -17.14 21.08 -2.47
C LYS A 196 -16.11 22.18 -2.68
N ASN A 197 -15.17 22.00 -3.63
CA ASN A 197 -14.18 23.00 -3.99
C ASN A 197 -14.04 23.08 -5.52
N LYS A 198 -14.58 24.13 -6.12
CA LYS A 198 -14.62 24.31 -7.58
C LYS A 198 -13.25 24.44 -8.26
N ASN A 199 -12.21 24.77 -7.49
CA ASN A 199 -10.85 24.88 -7.97
C ASN A 199 -10.06 23.58 -7.80
N MET A 200 -10.65 22.54 -7.21
CA MET A 200 -10.03 21.23 -7.03
C MET A 200 -10.22 20.38 -8.29
N HIS A 201 -9.13 19.97 -8.91
CA HIS A 201 -9.12 19.24 -10.15
C HIS A 201 -8.26 17.97 -10.05
N MET A 202 -8.71 16.90 -10.70
CA MET A 202 -7.87 15.72 -10.96
C MET A 202 -6.99 16.02 -12.18
N LEU A 203 -5.69 16.20 -11.97
CA LEU A 203 -4.76 16.72 -12.97
C LEU A 203 -3.97 15.60 -13.67
N ALA A 204 -3.72 14.50 -13.00
CA ALA A 204 -3.05 13.32 -13.55
C ALA A 204 -3.34 12.08 -12.70
N MET A 205 -2.89 10.90 -13.19
CA MET A 205 -2.90 9.64 -12.46
C MET A 205 -1.47 9.17 -12.22
N SER A 206 -1.20 8.56 -11.05
CA SER A 206 0.14 8.04 -10.73
C SER A 206 0.45 6.69 -11.37
N CYS A 207 -0.53 6.00 -11.95
CA CYS A 207 -0.35 4.70 -12.56
C CYS A 207 0.49 4.72 -13.84
N PRO A 208 1.10 3.59 -14.23
CA PRO A 208 1.84 3.48 -15.50
C PRO A 208 0.92 3.56 -16.75
N THR A 209 -0.34 3.14 -16.60
CA THR A 209 -1.38 3.18 -17.64
C THR A 209 -2.60 3.93 -17.15
N ARG A 210 -3.42 4.45 -18.06
CA ARG A 210 -4.62 5.22 -17.68
C ARG A 210 -5.60 4.38 -16.89
N HIS A 211 -6.15 4.98 -15.82
CA HIS A 211 -7.12 4.33 -14.96
C HIS A 211 -8.48 4.18 -15.67
N PRO A 212 -9.10 2.96 -15.67
CA PRO A 212 -10.32 2.71 -16.46
C PRO A 212 -11.49 3.65 -16.14
N GLN A 213 -11.67 4.02 -14.87
CA GLN A 213 -12.76 4.91 -14.44
C GLN A 213 -12.57 6.37 -14.88
N VAL A 214 -11.34 6.80 -15.16
CA VAL A 214 -10.98 8.18 -15.54
C VAL A 214 -10.03 8.19 -16.73
N ALA A 215 -10.34 7.41 -17.75
CA ALA A 215 -9.47 7.19 -18.92
C ALA A 215 -9.10 8.46 -19.69
N ALA A 216 -9.85 9.55 -19.54
CA ALA A 216 -9.52 10.85 -20.12
C ALA A 216 -8.33 11.53 -19.41
N ILE A 217 -8.04 11.17 -18.16
CA ILE A 217 -6.96 11.79 -17.36
C ILE A 217 -5.64 11.11 -17.74
N LYS A 218 -4.64 11.92 -18.10
CA LYS A 218 -3.29 11.45 -18.42
C LYS A 218 -2.57 10.94 -17.19
N THR A 219 -1.64 10.00 -17.38
CA THR A 219 -0.76 9.54 -16.31
C THR A 219 0.46 10.47 -16.15
N LEU A 220 1.13 10.41 -14.98
CA LEU A 220 2.41 11.10 -14.77
C LEU A 220 3.44 10.65 -15.82
N HIS A 221 3.42 9.38 -16.20
CA HIS A 221 4.29 8.84 -17.24
C HIS A 221 4.07 9.53 -18.62
N GLU A 222 2.82 9.80 -19.00
CA GLU A 222 2.50 10.53 -20.24
C GLU A 222 2.95 12.01 -20.20
N TYR A 223 3.22 12.55 -19.02
CA TYR A 223 3.87 13.85 -18.84
C TYR A 223 5.41 13.74 -18.76
N GLY A 224 5.98 12.56 -18.95
CA GLY A 224 7.41 12.31 -18.82
C GLY A 224 7.91 12.42 -17.37
N ILE A 225 7.02 12.18 -16.41
CA ILE A 225 7.33 12.16 -14.97
C ILE A 225 7.31 10.71 -14.52
N ASP A 226 8.50 10.19 -14.19
CA ASP A 226 8.62 8.90 -13.55
C ASP A 226 8.48 9.09 -12.04
N SER A 227 7.36 8.71 -11.48
CA SER A 227 7.04 8.85 -10.06
C SER A 227 7.26 7.52 -9.31
N PRO A 228 7.70 7.54 -8.05
CA PRO A 228 7.65 6.36 -7.22
C PRO A 228 6.20 5.94 -7.02
N PHE A 229 5.90 4.67 -7.32
CA PHE A 229 4.57 4.12 -7.06
C PHE A 229 4.37 3.92 -5.56
N ILE A 230 3.11 4.07 -5.13
CA ILE A 230 2.70 3.63 -3.80
C ILE A 230 2.41 2.14 -3.90
N TRP A 231 3.25 1.34 -3.28
CA TRP A 231 3.13 -0.11 -3.32
C TRP A 231 2.81 -0.68 -1.93
N GLN A 232 2.24 -1.87 -1.92
CA GLN A 232 1.96 -2.62 -0.70
C GLN A 232 2.39 -4.09 -0.85
N GLN A 233 3.06 -4.58 0.17
CA GLN A 233 3.59 -5.95 0.25
C GLN A 233 3.09 -6.64 1.51
N ILE A 234 3.02 -7.96 1.47
CA ILE A 234 3.03 -8.81 2.65
C ILE A 234 4.45 -9.34 2.79
N VAL A 235 5.05 -9.09 3.95
CA VAL A 235 6.42 -9.50 4.29
C VAL A 235 6.41 -10.40 5.53
N THR A 236 7.52 -11.11 5.73
CA THR A 236 7.78 -11.88 6.95
C THR A 236 9.22 -11.72 7.39
N SER A 237 9.56 -12.25 8.59
CA SER A 237 10.95 -12.31 9.07
C SER A 237 11.78 -13.25 8.20
N LYS A 238 13.07 -12.92 8.01
CA LYS A 238 14.06 -13.78 7.32
C LYS A 238 14.20 -15.17 7.94
N ASN A 239 13.75 -15.35 9.18
CA ASN A 239 13.79 -16.64 9.88
C ASN A 239 12.70 -17.62 9.41
N MET A 240 11.72 -17.16 8.62
CA MET A 240 10.71 -18.03 8.04
C MET A 240 11.34 -18.91 6.95
N SER A 241 11.04 -20.22 6.97
CA SER A 241 11.54 -21.13 5.95
C SER A 241 11.02 -20.77 4.55
N GLU A 242 11.84 -20.98 3.53
CA GLU A 242 11.47 -20.73 2.13
C GLU A 242 10.21 -21.52 1.73
N ALA A 243 10.09 -22.77 2.19
CA ALA A 243 8.92 -23.61 1.93
C ALA A 243 7.63 -22.97 2.47
N LYS A 244 7.68 -22.40 3.70
CA LYS A 244 6.53 -21.71 4.31
C LYS A 244 6.19 -20.42 3.56
N VAL A 245 7.20 -19.63 3.16
CA VAL A 245 7.00 -18.42 2.34
C VAL A 245 6.32 -18.76 1.02
N LYS A 246 6.78 -19.80 0.33
CA LYS A 246 6.17 -20.25 -0.93
C LYS A 246 4.74 -20.73 -0.75
N GLU A 247 4.46 -21.47 0.33
CA GLU A 247 3.11 -21.91 0.67
C GLU A 247 2.17 -20.72 0.90
N LEU A 248 2.59 -19.74 1.73
CA LEU A 248 1.81 -18.54 2.00
C LEU A 248 1.59 -17.68 0.74
N ASN A 249 2.62 -17.55 -0.10
CA ASN A 249 2.49 -16.89 -1.40
C ASN A 249 1.42 -17.56 -2.26
N GLY A 250 1.40 -18.89 -2.32
CA GLY A 250 0.38 -19.65 -3.06
C GLY A 250 -1.03 -19.38 -2.56
N ILE A 251 -1.24 -19.36 -1.23
CA ILE A 251 -2.52 -19.09 -0.59
C ILE A 251 -3.03 -17.69 -0.94
N PHE A 252 -2.21 -16.65 -0.75
CA PHE A 252 -2.61 -15.27 -1.06
C PHE A 252 -2.77 -15.02 -2.56
N SER A 253 -1.97 -15.69 -3.41
CA SER A 253 -2.13 -15.63 -4.86
C SER A 253 -3.46 -16.22 -5.31
N LEU A 254 -3.85 -17.37 -4.75
CA LEU A 254 -5.13 -18.01 -5.04
C LEU A 254 -6.30 -17.15 -4.54
N ALA A 255 -6.25 -16.68 -3.30
CA ALA A 255 -7.26 -15.79 -2.73
C ALA A 255 -7.47 -14.54 -3.59
N THR A 256 -6.37 -13.89 -4.00
CA THR A 256 -6.40 -12.71 -4.87
C THR A 256 -7.01 -13.01 -6.24
N LYS A 257 -6.65 -14.13 -6.87
CA LYS A 257 -7.23 -14.55 -8.15
C LYS A 257 -8.73 -14.84 -8.03
N THR A 258 -9.17 -15.47 -6.94
CA THR A 258 -10.59 -15.77 -6.67
C THR A 258 -11.40 -14.48 -6.49
N ILE A 259 -10.89 -13.50 -5.76
CA ILE A 259 -11.52 -12.18 -5.61
C ILE A 259 -11.62 -11.49 -6.98
N GLY A 260 -10.59 -11.61 -7.81
CA GLY A 260 -10.51 -11.04 -9.15
C GLY A 260 -10.05 -9.58 -9.18
N LEU A 261 -9.37 -9.22 -10.26
CA LEU A 261 -8.73 -7.90 -10.42
C LEU A 261 -9.72 -6.74 -10.27
N LYS A 262 -10.91 -6.85 -10.91
CA LYS A 262 -11.92 -5.79 -10.83
C LYS A 262 -12.30 -5.47 -9.38
N LYS A 263 -12.59 -6.52 -8.58
CA LYS A 263 -12.97 -6.34 -7.17
C LYS A 263 -11.84 -5.78 -6.33
N ILE A 264 -10.61 -6.20 -6.56
CA ILE A 264 -9.42 -5.65 -5.89
C ILE A 264 -9.26 -4.16 -6.20
N GLN A 265 -9.40 -3.77 -7.47
CA GLN A 265 -9.34 -2.36 -7.86
C GLN A 265 -10.45 -1.52 -7.22
N GLU A 266 -11.69 -2.05 -7.11
CA GLU A 266 -12.77 -1.41 -6.38
C GLU A 266 -12.46 -1.21 -4.88
N LEU A 267 -11.76 -2.16 -4.27
CA LEU A 267 -11.42 -2.13 -2.83
C LEU A 267 -10.24 -1.19 -2.51
N SER A 268 -9.25 -1.10 -3.39
CA SER A 268 -7.95 -0.49 -3.05
C SER A 268 -7.27 0.32 -4.14
N ASP A 269 -7.81 0.39 -5.37
CA ASP A 269 -7.16 0.97 -6.55
C ASP A 269 -5.77 0.36 -6.83
N GLN A 270 -5.54 -0.90 -6.43
CA GLN A 270 -4.27 -1.61 -6.60
C GLN A 270 -4.33 -2.61 -7.74
N THR A 271 -3.16 -2.85 -8.35
CA THR A 271 -2.99 -3.90 -9.36
C THR A 271 -1.90 -4.87 -8.90
N PRO A 272 -2.27 -6.02 -8.32
CA PRO A 272 -1.31 -7.04 -7.92
C PRO A 272 -0.51 -7.58 -9.11
N PRO A 273 0.82 -7.75 -8.98
CA PRO A 273 1.70 -8.14 -10.09
C PRO A 273 1.43 -9.55 -10.61
N ILE A 274 0.74 -10.42 -9.85
CA ILE A 274 0.34 -11.76 -10.31
C ILE A 274 -0.54 -11.74 -11.57
N PHE A 275 -1.25 -10.64 -11.84
CA PHE A 275 -2.03 -10.45 -13.06
C PHE A 275 -1.16 -10.06 -14.26
N ASN A 276 0.08 -9.63 -14.01
CA ASN A 276 1.09 -9.27 -15.02
C ASN A 276 2.20 -10.32 -15.14
N GLY A 277 2.11 -11.45 -14.42
CA GLY A 277 3.10 -12.52 -14.42
C GLY A 277 4.41 -12.19 -13.68
N ILE A 278 4.45 -11.12 -12.89
CA ILE A 278 5.63 -10.71 -12.11
C ILE A 278 5.58 -11.39 -10.74
N SER A 279 6.71 -11.93 -10.27
CA SER A 279 6.78 -12.51 -8.93
C SER A 279 6.74 -11.44 -7.83
N SER A 280 6.20 -11.79 -6.66
CA SER A 280 6.16 -10.88 -5.51
C SER A 280 7.56 -10.41 -5.06
N SER A 281 8.54 -11.29 -5.12
CA SER A 281 9.94 -10.95 -4.77
C SER A 281 10.54 -9.95 -5.77
N THR A 282 10.36 -10.19 -7.07
CA THR A 282 10.84 -9.27 -8.12
C THR A 282 10.18 -7.90 -7.99
N HIS A 283 8.87 -7.87 -7.81
CA HIS A 283 8.13 -6.62 -7.62
C HIS A 283 8.63 -5.85 -6.39
N TYR A 284 8.83 -6.54 -5.25
CA TYR A 284 9.37 -5.93 -4.03
C TYR A 284 10.72 -5.28 -4.26
N GLN A 285 11.67 -6.03 -4.84
CA GLN A 285 13.02 -5.54 -5.07
C GLN A 285 13.06 -4.34 -6.02
N GLN A 286 12.32 -4.41 -7.12
CA GLN A 286 12.24 -3.30 -8.08
C GLN A 286 11.63 -2.04 -7.48
N SER A 287 10.52 -2.19 -6.74
CA SER A 287 9.82 -1.07 -6.09
C SER A 287 10.70 -0.39 -5.05
N LEU A 288 11.43 -1.18 -4.25
CA LEU A 288 12.30 -0.66 -3.21
C LEU A 288 13.54 0.03 -3.79
N LEU A 289 14.19 -0.56 -4.79
CA LEU A 289 15.32 0.07 -5.49
C LEU A 289 14.91 1.40 -6.13
N LYS A 290 13.76 1.44 -6.77
CA LYS A 290 13.22 2.65 -7.37
C LYS A 290 13.00 3.73 -6.31
N LEU A 291 12.38 3.39 -5.18
CA LEU A 291 12.13 4.35 -4.09
C LEU A 291 13.43 4.89 -3.51
N LYS A 292 14.43 4.02 -3.27
CA LYS A 292 15.77 4.43 -2.79
C LYS A 292 16.47 5.38 -3.76
N ALA A 293 16.39 5.10 -5.06
CA ALA A 293 16.96 5.97 -6.09
C ALA A 293 16.32 7.37 -6.09
N TYR A 294 14.98 7.45 -5.93
CA TYR A 294 14.28 8.72 -5.81
C TYR A 294 14.68 9.49 -4.54
N ARG A 295 14.77 8.82 -3.40
CA ARG A 295 15.20 9.44 -2.14
C ARG A 295 16.63 9.97 -2.24
N ALA A 296 17.53 9.24 -2.89
CA ALA A 296 18.89 9.70 -3.14
C ALA A 296 18.92 10.93 -4.06
N LYS A 297 18.09 10.95 -5.11
CA LYS A 297 17.96 12.07 -6.05
C LYS A 297 17.52 13.37 -5.36
N PHE A 298 16.62 13.28 -4.38
CA PHE A 298 16.03 14.41 -3.68
C PHE A 298 16.51 14.55 -2.22
N LYS A 299 17.70 14.04 -1.91
CA LYS A 299 18.21 14.01 -0.53
C LYS A 299 18.22 15.39 0.12
N ASN A 300 18.69 16.42 -0.59
CA ASN A 300 18.81 17.78 -0.03
C ASN A 300 17.44 18.40 0.24
N GLU A 301 16.48 18.23 -0.67
CA GLU A 301 15.11 18.72 -0.53
C GLU A 301 14.37 18.00 0.60
N ILE A 302 14.60 16.70 0.76
CA ILE A 302 14.05 15.90 1.87
C ILE A 302 14.61 16.42 3.20
N GLU A 303 15.91 16.63 3.31
CA GLU A 303 16.54 17.17 4.53
C GLU A 303 16.05 18.59 4.86
N ALA A 304 15.90 19.45 3.86
CA ALA A 304 15.39 20.80 4.05
C ALA A 304 13.90 20.84 4.47
N SER A 305 13.16 19.73 4.29
CA SER A 305 11.74 19.60 4.65
C SER A 305 11.52 19.02 6.05
N LYS A 306 12.57 18.56 6.73
CA LYS A 306 12.50 18.01 8.10
C LYS A 306 12.50 19.12 9.15
#